data_b43a050ee4fe9a2922ecdd4bdea491db
#
_entry.id   b43a050ee4fe9a2922ecdd4bdea491db
#
_cell.length_a   1.000
_cell.length_b   1.000
_cell.length_c   1.000
_cell.angle_alpha   90.00
_cell.angle_beta   90.00
_cell.angle_gamma   90.00
#
_symmetry.space_group_name_H-M   'P 1'
#
loop_
_entity.id
_entity.type
_entity.pdbx_description
1 polymer ?
#
loop_
_entity_poly.entity_id
_entity_poly.type
_entity_poly.pdbx_seq_one_letter_code
_entity_poly.pdbx_strand_id
1 'polypeptide(L)'
;MKSRTKARGIALQVLYEYDLTGHPIGEILESRLSEEETDEKIQEFSRSIVMGVVPIIDCLDAIVAEHAPEWPMDQVAVIDRNILRIALWEFAVSEVTPIKVAINEAIELAKVFGSDSSSR
;
A
#
# COMPACT_ATOMS: atom_id res chain seq x y z
N MET A 1 18.41 -1.75 2.07
CA MET A 1 16.99 -2.01 1.79
C MET A 1 16.77 -2.14 0.29
N LYS A 2 16.00 -3.14 -0.11
CA LYS A 2 15.72 -3.35 -1.53
C LYS A 2 14.85 -2.24 -2.08
N SER A 3 15.07 -1.88 -3.34
CA SER A 3 14.32 -0.78 -3.98
C SER A 3 12.81 -0.97 -3.92
N ARG A 4 12.33 -2.18 -4.19
CA ARG A 4 10.89 -2.43 -4.16
C ARG A 4 10.32 -2.36 -2.76
N THR A 5 11.06 -2.80 -1.75
CA THR A 5 10.61 -2.70 -0.36
C THR A 5 10.47 -1.24 0.05
N LYS A 6 11.45 -0.42 -0.32
CA LYS A 6 11.37 1.02 -0.04
C LYS A 6 10.21 1.67 -0.79
N ALA A 7 10.01 1.29 -2.06
CA ALA A 7 8.92 1.82 -2.87
C ALA A 7 7.55 1.48 -2.27
N ARG A 8 7.38 0.26 -1.74
CA ARG A 8 6.14 -0.14 -1.09
C ARG A 8 5.86 0.70 0.16
N GLY A 9 6.91 1.00 0.92
CA GLY A 9 6.78 1.86 2.09
C GLY A 9 6.33 3.27 1.73
N ILE A 10 6.89 3.83 0.66
CA ILE A 10 6.50 5.14 0.16
C ILE A 10 5.04 5.11 -0.30
N ALA A 11 4.68 4.11 -1.11
CA ALA A 11 3.31 3.97 -1.60
C ALA A 11 2.30 3.85 -0.45
N LEU A 12 2.66 3.09 0.58
CA LEU A 12 1.81 2.93 1.75
C LEU A 12 1.56 4.26 2.44
N GLN A 13 2.60 5.06 2.63
CA GLN A 13 2.47 6.35 3.28
C GLN A 13 1.64 7.32 2.45
N VAL A 14 1.77 7.26 1.11
CA VAL A 14 0.97 8.08 0.20
C VAL A 14 -0.50 7.70 0.30
N LEU A 15 -0.80 6.40 0.25
CA LEU A 15 -2.18 5.92 0.34
C LEU A 15 -2.80 6.24 1.70
N TYR A 16 -2.02 6.15 2.76
CA TYR A 16 -2.46 6.50 4.09
C TYR A 16 -2.89 7.97 4.16
N GLU A 17 -2.04 8.86 3.67
CA GLU A 17 -2.36 10.29 3.65
C GLU A 17 -3.59 10.57 2.78
N TYR A 18 -3.69 9.91 1.64
CA TYR A 18 -4.83 10.06 0.75
C TYR A 18 -6.15 9.69 1.45
N ASP A 19 -6.16 8.56 2.16
CA ASP A 19 -7.36 8.12 2.88
C ASP A 19 -7.75 9.11 3.98
N LEU A 20 -6.77 9.70 4.66
CA LEU A 20 -7.04 10.60 5.77
C LEU A 20 -7.44 12.01 5.33
N THR A 21 -6.87 12.50 4.23
CA THR A 21 -7.03 13.91 3.85
C THR A 21 -7.92 14.13 2.64
N GLY A 22 -7.99 13.16 1.74
CA GLY A 22 -8.70 13.34 0.48
C GLY A 22 -8.00 14.29 -0.48
N HIS A 23 -6.77 14.70 -0.18
CA HIS A 23 -6.01 15.57 -1.08
C HIS A 23 -5.73 14.85 -2.41
N PRO A 24 -5.49 15.59 -3.50
CA PRO A 24 -5.24 14.97 -4.80
C PRO A 24 -4.06 14.00 -4.73
N ILE A 25 -4.29 12.77 -5.21
CA ILE A 25 -3.31 11.69 -5.06
C ILE A 25 -1.97 12.01 -5.74
N GLY A 26 -2.02 12.66 -6.89
CA GLY A 26 -0.80 13.03 -7.61
C GLY A 26 0.08 13.99 -6.83
N GLU A 27 -0.54 14.95 -6.15
CA GLU A 27 0.21 15.91 -5.34
C GLU A 27 0.85 15.24 -4.13
N ILE A 28 0.12 14.34 -3.46
CA ILE A 28 0.66 13.61 -2.32
C ILE A 28 1.86 12.77 -2.76
N LEU A 29 1.70 12.06 -3.87
CA LEU A 29 2.75 11.17 -4.38
C LEU A 29 4.01 11.95 -4.75
N GLU A 30 3.89 13.01 -5.54
CA GLU A 30 5.06 13.76 -5.97
C GLU A 30 5.73 14.48 -4.81
N SER A 31 4.95 14.97 -3.86
CA SER A 31 5.51 15.60 -2.66
C SER A 31 6.34 14.60 -1.87
N ARG A 32 5.80 13.39 -1.67
CA ARG A 32 6.51 12.35 -0.91
C ARG A 32 7.80 11.92 -1.62
N LEU A 33 7.72 11.75 -2.95
CA LEU A 33 8.89 11.35 -3.72
C LEU A 33 9.99 12.40 -3.71
N SER A 34 9.62 13.69 -3.64
CA SER A 34 10.61 14.77 -3.58
C SER A 34 11.29 14.87 -2.21
N GLU A 35 10.63 14.39 -1.16
CA GLU A 35 11.19 14.41 0.20
C GLU A 35 12.13 13.24 0.49
N GLU A 36 11.96 12.14 -0.24
CA GLU A 36 12.71 10.92 -0.01
C GLU A 36 13.91 10.84 -0.94
N GLU A 37 14.98 10.19 -0.45
CA GLU A 37 16.13 9.89 -1.30
C GLU A 37 15.77 8.67 -2.13
N THR A 38 15.41 8.90 -3.38
CA THR A 38 14.92 7.84 -4.26
C THR A 38 15.64 7.85 -5.60
N ASP A 39 15.78 6.66 -6.19
CA ASP A 39 16.24 6.53 -7.57
C ASP A 39 15.03 6.31 -8.49
N GLU A 40 15.31 6.20 -9.79
CA GLU A 40 14.27 6.05 -10.78
C GLU A 40 13.44 4.77 -10.59
N LYS A 41 14.07 3.68 -10.18
CA LYS A 41 13.37 2.41 -9.96
C LYS A 41 12.37 2.50 -8.81
N ILE A 42 12.78 3.16 -7.73
CA ILE A 42 11.92 3.37 -6.57
C ILE A 42 10.73 4.24 -6.96
N GLN A 43 10.99 5.34 -7.64
CA GLN A 43 9.94 6.25 -8.07
C GLN A 43 8.94 5.57 -9.00
N GLU A 44 9.43 4.82 -9.98
CA GLU A 44 8.58 4.13 -10.93
C GLU A 44 7.69 3.10 -10.28
N PHE A 45 8.24 2.29 -9.37
CA PHE A 45 7.45 1.27 -8.70
C PHE A 45 6.45 1.90 -7.72
N SER A 46 6.84 2.94 -7.00
CA SER A 46 5.92 3.67 -6.12
C SER A 46 4.74 4.22 -6.90
N ARG A 47 4.99 4.84 -8.05
CA ARG A 47 3.92 5.38 -8.89
C ARG A 47 3.01 4.28 -9.40
N SER A 48 3.57 3.15 -9.82
CA SER A 48 2.76 2.05 -10.35
C SER A 48 1.81 1.49 -9.28
N ILE A 49 2.27 1.37 -8.04
CA ILE A 49 1.43 0.91 -6.94
C ILE A 49 0.30 1.91 -6.68
N VAL A 50 0.65 3.16 -6.45
CA VAL A 50 -0.33 4.19 -6.09
C VAL A 50 -1.37 4.36 -7.18
N MET A 51 -0.91 4.52 -8.42
CA MET A 51 -1.82 4.74 -9.54
C MET A 51 -2.58 3.48 -9.95
N GLY A 52 -2.09 2.31 -9.54
CA GLY A 52 -2.80 1.06 -9.77
C GLY A 52 -3.88 0.81 -8.72
N VAL A 53 -3.59 1.14 -7.47
CA VAL A 53 -4.52 0.88 -6.34
C VAL A 53 -5.68 1.87 -6.32
N VAL A 54 -5.41 3.17 -6.44
CA VAL A 54 -6.42 4.20 -6.20
C VAL A 54 -7.67 4.04 -7.07
N PRO A 55 -7.57 3.79 -8.39
CA PRO A 55 -8.77 3.67 -9.21
C PRO A 55 -9.65 2.48 -8.87
N ILE A 56 -9.12 1.47 -8.18
CA ILE A 56 -9.85 0.24 -7.90
C ILE A 56 -9.96 -0.08 -6.41
N ILE A 57 -9.84 0.93 -5.57
CA ILE A 57 -9.94 0.75 -4.11
C ILE A 57 -11.22 0.00 -3.74
N ASP A 58 -12.36 0.40 -4.28
CA ASP A 58 -13.64 -0.25 -3.95
C ASP A 58 -13.65 -1.70 -4.38
N CYS A 59 -13.06 -2.01 -5.52
CA CYS A 59 -12.95 -3.38 -6.01
C CYS A 59 -12.06 -4.22 -5.10
N LEU A 60 -10.91 -3.67 -4.69
CA LEU A 60 -10.01 -4.38 -3.79
C LEU A 60 -10.67 -4.64 -2.44
N ASP A 61 -11.36 -3.65 -1.91
CA ASP A 61 -12.06 -3.78 -0.63
C ASP A 61 -13.18 -4.81 -0.71
N ALA A 62 -13.88 -4.88 -1.86
CA ALA A 62 -14.92 -5.87 -2.07
C ALA A 62 -14.35 -7.30 -2.10
N ILE A 63 -13.17 -7.47 -2.70
CA ILE A 63 -12.51 -8.79 -2.72
C ILE A 63 -12.15 -9.23 -1.30
N VAL A 64 -11.62 -8.32 -0.50
CA VAL A 64 -11.30 -8.62 0.90
C VAL A 64 -12.56 -9.00 1.67
N ALA A 65 -13.64 -8.23 1.49
CA ALA A 65 -14.91 -8.48 2.17
C ALA A 65 -15.49 -9.85 1.82
N GLU A 66 -15.34 -10.27 0.57
CA GLU A 66 -15.82 -11.57 0.11
C GLU A 66 -15.04 -12.73 0.72
N HIS A 67 -13.71 -12.58 0.83
CA HIS A 67 -12.84 -13.68 1.29
C HIS A 67 -12.56 -13.66 2.78
N ALA A 68 -12.77 -12.53 3.44
CA ALA A 68 -12.56 -12.39 4.87
C ALA A 68 -13.67 -11.53 5.48
N PRO A 69 -14.91 -12.04 5.47
CA PRO A 69 -16.05 -11.25 5.96
C PRO A 69 -15.99 -10.89 7.43
N GLU A 70 -15.17 -11.58 8.21
CA GLU A 70 -14.92 -11.25 9.61
C GLU A 70 -14.02 -10.03 9.78
N TRP A 71 -13.47 -9.51 8.68
CA TRP A 71 -12.61 -8.32 8.69
C TRP A 71 -13.29 -7.17 7.93
N PRO A 72 -14.21 -6.45 8.56
CA PRO A 72 -14.84 -5.31 7.88
C PRO A 72 -13.79 -4.22 7.66
N MET A 73 -13.57 -3.89 6.39
CA MET A 73 -12.51 -2.94 6.01
C MET A 73 -12.67 -1.56 6.63
N ASP A 74 -13.90 -1.15 6.91
CA ASP A 74 -14.15 0.15 7.54
C ASP A 74 -13.73 0.18 9.02
N GLN A 75 -13.51 -0.99 9.62
CA GLN A 75 -13.08 -1.10 11.02
C GLN A 75 -11.61 -1.48 11.15
N VAL A 76 -10.97 -1.84 10.05
CA VAL A 76 -9.54 -2.13 10.02
C VAL A 76 -8.78 -0.80 10.02
N ALA A 77 -7.69 -0.72 10.79
CA ALA A 77 -6.89 0.50 10.83
C ALA A 77 -6.46 0.92 9.43
N VAL A 78 -6.45 2.23 9.17
CA VAL A 78 -6.18 2.78 7.85
C VAL A 78 -4.86 2.27 7.26
N ILE A 79 -3.82 2.19 8.09
CA ILE A 79 -2.52 1.71 7.60
C ILE A 79 -2.60 0.23 7.20
N ASP A 80 -3.22 -0.59 8.02
CA ASP A 80 -3.35 -2.03 7.73
C ASP A 80 -4.22 -2.28 6.51
N ARG A 81 -5.28 -1.49 6.36
CA ARG A 81 -6.17 -1.57 5.19
C ARG A 81 -5.39 -1.32 3.90
N ASN A 82 -4.51 -0.33 3.91
CA ASN A 82 -3.72 -0.02 2.73
C ASN A 82 -2.62 -1.05 2.47
N ILE A 83 -2.07 -1.68 3.50
CA ILE A 83 -1.14 -2.79 3.32
C ILE A 83 -1.83 -3.93 2.57
N LEU A 84 -3.06 -4.27 2.94
CA LEU A 84 -3.85 -5.29 2.26
C LEU A 84 -4.12 -4.92 0.81
N ARG A 85 -4.47 -3.67 0.55
CA ARG A 85 -4.73 -3.20 -0.81
C ARG A 85 -3.50 -3.33 -1.70
N ILE A 86 -2.34 -2.94 -1.19
CA ILE A 86 -1.08 -3.04 -1.96
C ILE A 86 -0.76 -4.50 -2.29
N ALA A 87 -0.83 -5.39 -1.29
CA ALA A 87 -0.51 -6.80 -1.51
C ALA A 87 -1.45 -7.42 -2.54
N LEU A 88 -2.74 -7.18 -2.38
CA LEU A 88 -3.75 -7.72 -3.29
C LEU A 88 -3.55 -7.22 -4.72
N TRP A 89 -3.25 -5.92 -4.86
CA TRP A 89 -2.97 -5.36 -6.18
C TRP A 89 -1.75 -6.02 -6.83
N GLU A 90 -0.69 -6.23 -6.06
CA GLU A 90 0.55 -6.79 -6.60
C GLU A 90 0.40 -8.21 -7.12
N PHE A 91 -0.27 -9.09 -6.38
CA PHE A 91 -0.31 -10.48 -6.82
C PHE A 91 -1.56 -10.83 -7.63
N ALA A 92 -2.67 -10.16 -7.41
CA ALA A 92 -3.93 -10.55 -8.04
C ALA A 92 -4.31 -9.67 -9.23
N VAL A 93 -3.94 -8.40 -9.23
CA VAL A 93 -4.33 -7.47 -10.29
C VAL A 93 -3.21 -7.26 -11.31
N SER A 94 -2.06 -6.77 -10.85
CA SER A 94 -0.93 -6.52 -11.74
C SER A 94 -0.12 -7.78 -12.03
N GLU A 95 -0.18 -8.74 -11.12
CA GLU A 95 0.54 -10.01 -11.21
C GLU A 95 2.06 -9.86 -11.37
N VAL A 96 2.60 -8.72 -10.95
CA VAL A 96 4.05 -8.48 -11.02
C VAL A 96 4.81 -9.15 -9.88
N THR A 97 4.09 -9.58 -8.84
CA THR A 97 4.69 -10.13 -7.63
C THR A 97 4.03 -11.46 -7.27
N PRO A 98 4.82 -12.53 -7.10
CA PRO A 98 4.25 -13.80 -6.65
C PRO A 98 3.58 -13.65 -5.28
N ILE A 99 2.53 -14.44 -5.05
CA ILE A 99 1.73 -14.31 -3.83
C ILE A 99 2.56 -14.44 -2.54
N LYS A 100 3.52 -15.36 -2.50
CA LYS A 100 4.36 -15.53 -1.30
C LYS A 100 5.19 -14.28 -1.02
N VAL A 101 5.72 -13.66 -2.05
CA VAL A 101 6.50 -12.43 -1.90
C VAL A 101 5.60 -11.29 -1.45
N ALA A 102 4.41 -11.17 -2.04
CA ALA A 102 3.46 -10.13 -1.65
C ALA A 102 3.05 -10.26 -0.18
N ILE A 103 2.80 -11.48 0.28
CA ILE A 103 2.45 -11.74 1.67
C ILE A 103 3.61 -11.38 2.60
N ASN A 104 4.82 -11.83 2.27
CA ASN A 104 5.99 -11.55 3.09
C ASN A 104 6.26 -10.05 3.19
N GLU A 105 6.11 -9.34 2.07
CA GLU A 105 6.31 -7.89 2.07
C GLU A 105 5.21 -7.17 2.87
N ALA A 106 3.98 -7.68 2.81
CA ALA A 106 2.90 -7.13 3.63
C ALA A 106 3.19 -7.29 5.12
N ILE A 107 3.72 -8.45 5.51
CA ILE A 107 4.11 -8.69 6.90
C ILE A 107 5.21 -7.73 7.33
N GLU A 108 6.21 -7.52 6.47
CA GLU A 108 7.30 -6.59 6.79
C GLU A 108 6.78 -5.15 6.92
N LEU A 109 5.88 -4.71 6.04
CA LEU A 109 5.25 -3.39 6.15
C LEU A 109 4.48 -3.26 7.46
N ALA A 110 3.75 -4.31 7.85
CA ALA A 110 2.98 -4.29 9.08
C ALA A 110 3.88 -4.18 10.31
N LYS A 111 5.06 -4.78 10.27
CA LYS A 111 6.02 -4.67 11.37
C LYS A 111 6.55 -3.25 11.53
N VAL A 112 6.72 -2.54 10.42
CA VAL A 112 7.29 -1.19 10.43
C VAL A 112 6.20 -0.14 10.65
N PHE A 113 5.08 -0.25 9.96
CA PHE A 113 4.05 0.79 9.90
C PHE A 113 2.72 0.40 10.54
N GLY A 114 2.47 -0.89 10.78
CA GLY A 114 1.18 -1.36 11.26
C GLY A 114 0.78 -0.78 12.60
N SER A 115 -0.51 -0.82 12.89
CA SER A 115 -1.06 -0.25 14.13
C SER A 115 -0.48 -0.89 15.38
N ASP A 116 -0.09 -2.16 15.31
CA ASP A 116 0.49 -2.85 16.46
C ASP A 116 1.94 -2.46 16.73
N SER A 117 2.63 -1.86 15.76
CA SER A 117 4.04 -1.50 15.93
C SER A 117 4.26 -0.47 17.02
N SER A 118 3.28 0.38 17.25
CA SER A 118 3.38 1.45 18.25
C SER A 118 3.31 0.92 19.68
N SER A 119 2.82 -0.29 19.88
CA SER A 119 2.68 -0.87 21.22
C SER A 119 3.90 -1.68 21.65
N ARG A 120 4.91 -1.75 20.82
CA ARG A 120 6.11 -2.56 21.09
C ARG A 120 7.29 -1.78 21.64
#